data_5a4608e404d5aaef355b1ae4c0435da0
#
_entry.id   5a4608e404d5aaef355b1ae4c0435da0
#
_cell.length_a   1.000
_cell.length_b   1.000
_cell.length_c   1.000
_cell.angle_alpha   90.00
_cell.angle_beta   90.00
_cell.angle_gamma   90.00
#
_symmetry.space_group_name_H-M   'P 1'
#
loop_
_entity.id
_entity.type
_entity.pdbx_description
1 polymer ?
#
loop_
_entity_poly.entity_id
_entity_poly.type
_entity_poly.pdbx_seq_one_letter_code
_entity_poly.pdbx_strand_id
1 'polypeptide(L)' 'MRNVSKQDVKKIAVDFVRKKRKEERISVSYIEQKKDVWIVQGTCPIDLEGHPWTEKFEVVVDQRGNVTSNDFSLL' A
#
# COMPACT_ATOMS: atom_id res chain seq x y z
N MET A 1 -21.82 -8.63 8.30
CA MET A 1 -20.46 -8.81 7.83
C MET A 1 -19.51 -7.87 8.54
N ARG A 2 -18.32 -8.37 8.86
CA ARG A 2 -17.34 -7.54 9.55
C ARG A 2 -16.54 -6.71 8.58
N ASN A 3 -16.38 -5.45 8.92
CA ASN A 3 -15.49 -4.59 8.17
C ASN A 3 -14.05 -4.82 8.64
N VAL A 4 -13.10 -4.57 7.75
CA VAL A 4 -11.70 -4.70 8.10
C VAL A 4 -11.30 -3.60 9.09
N SER A 5 -10.35 -3.90 9.95
CA SER A 5 -9.79 -2.94 10.87
C SER A 5 -8.62 -2.21 10.22
N LYS A 6 -8.17 -1.14 10.88
CA LYS A 6 -7.00 -0.40 10.40
C LYS A 6 -5.78 -1.31 10.27
N GLN A 7 -5.58 -2.21 11.24
CA GLN A 7 -4.45 -3.13 11.20
C GLN A 7 -4.56 -4.11 10.04
N ASP A 8 -5.78 -4.59 9.78
CA ASP A 8 -6.03 -5.48 8.65
C ASP A 8 -5.69 -4.77 7.34
N VAL A 9 -6.14 -3.53 7.22
CA VAL A 9 -5.92 -2.74 6.00
C VAL A 9 -4.43 -2.52 5.77
N LYS A 10 -3.69 -2.22 6.83
CA LYS A 10 -2.24 -2.04 6.71
C LYS A 10 -1.58 -3.30 6.20
N LYS A 11 -1.95 -4.45 6.75
CA LYS A 11 -1.38 -5.73 6.34
C LYS A 11 -1.72 -6.05 4.89
N ILE A 12 -2.97 -5.81 4.52
CA ILE A 12 -3.42 -6.06 3.15
C ILE A 12 -2.64 -5.22 2.16
N ALA A 13 -2.48 -3.93 2.46
CA ALA A 13 -1.76 -3.02 1.58
C ALA A 13 -0.28 -3.38 1.48
N VAL A 14 0.35 -3.69 2.62
CA VAL A 14 1.77 -4.07 2.62
C VAL A 14 1.99 -5.36 1.84
N ASP A 15 1.13 -6.37 2.05
CA ASP A 15 1.24 -7.62 1.31
C ASP A 15 1.06 -7.39 -0.19
N PHE A 16 0.12 -6.54 -0.57
CA PHE A 16 -0.12 -6.22 -1.97
C PHE A 16 1.12 -5.60 -2.63
N VAL A 17 1.71 -4.59 -1.97
CA VAL A 17 2.89 -3.91 -2.51
C VAL A 17 4.09 -4.85 -2.54
N ARG A 18 4.25 -5.65 -1.48
CA ARG A 18 5.34 -6.61 -1.39
C ARG A 18 5.32 -7.58 -2.57
N LYS A 19 4.14 -8.11 -2.88
CA LYS A 19 4.01 -9.04 -3.99
C LYS A 19 4.22 -8.37 -5.34
N LYS A 20 3.69 -7.15 -5.48
CA LYS A 20 3.78 -6.43 -6.73
C LYS A 20 5.21 -6.00 -7.04
N ARG A 21 5.95 -5.59 -6.03
CA ARG A 21 7.32 -5.10 -6.20
C ARG A 21 8.39 -6.11 -5.82
N LYS A 22 8.00 -7.24 -5.22
CA LYS A 22 8.93 -8.26 -4.73
C LYS A 22 9.94 -7.63 -3.78
N GLU A 23 9.48 -6.77 -2.90
CA GLU A 23 10.30 -6.05 -1.95
C GLU A 23 9.69 -6.16 -0.57
N GLU A 24 10.50 -6.45 0.45
CA GLU A 24 9.99 -6.61 1.80
C GLU A 24 10.11 -5.35 2.65
N ARG A 25 10.91 -4.38 2.21
CA ARG A 25 11.11 -3.15 2.98
C ARG A 25 10.06 -2.12 2.61
N ILE A 26 8.85 -2.33 3.11
CA ILE A 26 7.72 -1.47 2.83
C ILE A 26 7.45 -0.59 4.05
N SER A 27 7.39 0.72 3.86
CA SER A 27 7.07 1.67 4.93
C SER A 27 5.72 2.30 4.67
N VAL A 28 4.84 2.22 5.66
CA VAL A 28 3.54 2.88 5.58
C VAL A 28 3.65 4.20 6.31
N SER A 29 3.29 5.29 5.62
CA SER A 29 3.37 6.63 6.19
C SER A 29 2.01 7.21 6.55
N TYR A 30 0.93 6.66 6.01
CA TYR A 30 -0.38 7.28 6.17
C TYR A 30 -1.48 6.26 5.92
N ILE A 31 -2.49 6.24 6.79
CA ILE A 31 -3.68 5.41 6.63
C ILE A 31 -4.88 6.26 7.01
N GLU A 32 -5.85 6.37 6.12
CA GLU A 32 -7.05 7.15 6.36
C GLU A 32 -8.27 6.35 5.94
N GLN A 33 -9.31 6.39 6.75
CA GLN A 33 -10.60 5.81 6.39
C GLN A 33 -11.49 6.91 5.83
N LYS A 34 -12.05 6.67 4.66
CA LYS A 34 -13.00 7.58 4.03
C LYS A 34 -14.25 6.80 3.65
N LYS A 35 -15.39 7.22 4.18
CA LYS A 35 -16.68 6.59 3.87
C LYS A 35 -16.58 5.06 3.75
N ASP A 36 -16.44 4.57 2.53
CA ASP A 36 -16.48 3.15 2.25
C ASP A 36 -15.13 2.53 1.95
N VAL A 37 -14.06 3.30 2.01
CA VAL A 37 -12.74 2.81 1.64
C VAL A 37 -11.68 3.28 2.62
N TRP A 38 -10.54 2.58 2.58
CA TRP A 38 -9.34 2.96 3.30
C TRP A 38 -8.28 3.34 2.29
N ILE A 39 -7.53 4.40 2.58
CA ILE A 39 -6.43 4.83 1.74
C ILE A 39 -5.14 4.63 2.52
N VAL A 40 -4.21 3.88 1.92
CA VAL A 40 -2.91 3.59 2.54
C VAL A 40 -1.83 4.15 1.64
N GLN A 41 -0.98 5.00 2.21
CA GLN A 41 0.15 5.58 1.49
C GLN A 41 1.45 5.18 2.17
N GLY A 42 2.48 5.03 1.39
CA GLY A 42 3.78 4.68 1.92
C GLY A 42 4.84 4.74 0.85
N THR A 43 5.99 4.15 1.18
CA THR A 43 7.13 4.12 0.27
C THR A 43 7.76 2.75 0.25
N CYS A 44 8.40 2.42 -0.85
CA CYS A 44 9.22 1.23 -0.94
C CYS A 44 10.44 1.54 -1.79
N PRO A 45 11.58 0.92 -1.47
CA PRO A 45 12.78 1.10 -2.28
C PRO A 45 12.64 0.30 -3.57
N ILE A 46 13.15 0.84 -4.66
CA ILE A 46 13.23 0.12 -5.92
C ILE A 46 14.62 0.34 -6.50
N ASP A 47 15.03 -0.56 -7.36
CA ASP A 47 16.33 -0.49 -8.01
C ASP A 47 16.08 -0.33 -9.50
N LEU A 48 16.47 0.81 -10.06
CA LEU A 48 16.34 1.09 -11.47
C LEU A 48 17.74 1.13 -12.08
N GLU A 49 18.06 0.13 -12.89
CA GLU A 49 19.34 0.07 -13.61
C GLU A 49 20.54 0.23 -12.68
N GLY A 50 20.47 -0.44 -11.52
CA GLY A 50 21.56 -0.39 -10.55
C GLY A 50 21.57 0.83 -9.65
N HIS A 51 20.58 1.71 -9.77
CA HIS A 51 20.48 2.91 -8.95
C HIS A 51 19.30 2.79 -7.97
N PRO A 52 19.52 3.01 -6.68
CA PRO A 52 18.43 2.93 -5.72
C PRO A 52 17.53 4.17 -5.80
N TRP A 53 16.22 3.93 -5.83
CA TRP A 53 15.22 4.98 -5.83
C TRP A 53 14.19 4.67 -4.76
N THR A 54 13.41 5.68 -4.41
CA THR A 54 12.26 5.49 -3.52
C THR A 54 10.99 5.69 -4.32
N GLU A 55 10.11 4.72 -4.23
CA GLU A 55 8.82 4.79 -4.89
C GLU A 55 7.74 5.05 -3.86
N LYS A 56 6.84 5.97 -4.18
CA LYS A 56 5.68 6.25 -3.34
C LYS A 56 4.51 5.44 -3.85
N PHE A 57 3.74 4.85 -2.94
CA PHE A 57 2.56 4.10 -3.34
C PHE A 57 1.32 4.59 -2.62
N GLU A 58 0.19 4.38 -3.27
CA GLU A 58 -1.12 4.59 -2.66
C GLU A 58 -1.97 3.36 -3.01
N VAL A 59 -2.56 2.75 -1.98
CA VAL A 59 -3.41 1.57 -2.15
C VAL A 59 -4.75 1.89 -1.52
N VAL A 60 -5.82 1.60 -2.24
CA VAL A 60 -7.18 1.80 -1.75
C VAL A 60 -7.79 0.43 -1.48
N VAL A 61 -8.29 0.24 -0.26
CA VAL A 61 -8.85 -1.03 0.20
C VAL A 61 -10.30 -0.79 0.60
N ASP A 62 -11.21 -1.64 0.14
CA ASP A 62 -12.62 -1.49 0.49
C ASP A 62 -12.90 -2.08 1.86
N GLN A 63 -14.16 -2.00 2.32
CA GLN A 63 -14.56 -2.47 3.64
C GLN A 63 -14.44 -3.97 3.79
N ARG A 64 -14.34 -4.69 2.70
CA ARG A 64 -14.23 -6.16 2.72
C ARG A 64 -12.78 -6.63 2.66
N GLY A 65 -11.84 -5.70 2.54
CA GLY A 65 -10.43 -6.04 2.46
C GLY A 65 -9.92 -6.25 1.05
N ASN A 66 -10.66 -5.81 0.04
CA ASN A 66 -10.23 -5.95 -1.35
C ASN A 66 -9.50 -4.69 -1.79
N VAL A 67 -8.39 -4.87 -2.49
CA VAL A 67 -7.68 -3.75 -3.10
C VAL A 67 -8.45 -3.35 -4.35
N THR A 68 -8.97 -2.13 -4.35
CA THR A 68 -9.80 -1.63 -5.46
C THR A 68 -9.04 -0.68 -6.37
N SER A 69 -7.94 -0.11 -5.88
CA SER A 69 -7.15 0.82 -6.67
C SER A 69 -5.73 0.86 -6.11
N ASN A 70 -4.79 1.18 -6.96
CA ASN A 70 -3.40 1.37 -6.53
C ASN A 70 -2.71 2.33 -7.49
N ASP A 71 -1.71 3.03 -6.97
CA ASP A 71 -0.94 3.98 -7.76
C ASP A 71 0.49 3.98 -7.23
N PHE A 72 1.45 4.02 -8.15
CA PHE A 72 2.86 4.05 -7.81
C PHE A 72 3.54 5.17 -8.59
N SER A 73 4.40 5.91 -7.92
CA SER A 73 5.15 6.98 -8.57
C SER A 73 6.49 7.14 -7.89
N LEU A 74 7.46 7.63 -8.64
CA LEU A 74 8.77 7.92 -8.07
C LEU A 74 8.69 9.17 -7.20
N LEU A 75 9.39 9.13 -6.10
CA LEU A 75 9.48 10.26 -5.17
C LEU A 75 10.42 11.33 -5.72
#